data_b709f8cb54907ecdbc0b581c7c5c1b26
#
_entry.id   b709f8cb54907ecdbc0b581c7c5c1b26
#
_cell.length_a   1.000
_cell.length_b   1.000
_cell.length_c   1.000
_cell.angle_alpha   90.00
_cell.angle_beta   90.00
_cell.angle_gamma   90.00
#
_symmetry.space_group_name_H-M   'P 1'
#
loop_
_entity.id
_entity.type
_entity.pdbx_description
1 polymer ?
#
loop_
_entity_poly.entity_id
_entity_poly.type
_entity_poly.pdbx_seq_one_letter_code
_entity_poly.pdbx_strand_id
1 'polypeptide(L)'
;MLNQLILKRLDTEERKLGASLDYLRRIMRASLAAFFKFSLFTPMSNHRHALAAAPFHVARIVATRHEDCGTCVQIAVNLARRDGVEAETLRAVLNRRPESLSPQLADVYHFTQAVVEASGEEESYRERLEKLYGERGMVELALAIASARVYPTVKRALGYAKSCSLVTVEV
;
A
#
# COMPACT_ATOMS: atom_id res chain seq x y z
N MET A 1 4.96 19.65 -25.26
CA MET A 1 6.20 19.36 -24.50
C MET A 1 5.91 18.82 -23.11
N LEU A 2 5.17 19.50 -22.23
CA LEU A 2 4.89 19.05 -20.84
C LEU A 2 4.25 17.64 -20.78
N ASN A 3 3.19 17.39 -21.55
CA ASN A 3 2.51 16.09 -21.57
C ASN A 3 3.45 14.93 -21.97
N GLN A 4 4.36 15.16 -22.91
CA GLN A 4 5.33 14.14 -23.33
C GLN A 4 6.35 13.82 -22.21
N LEU A 5 6.78 14.82 -21.44
CA LEU A 5 7.64 14.63 -20.29
C LEU A 5 6.95 13.81 -19.18
N ILE A 6 5.68 14.14 -18.91
CA ILE A 6 4.88 13.39 -17.93
C ILE A 6 4.72 11.93 -18.37
N LEU A 7 4.39 11.68 -19.64
CA LEU A 7 4.23 10.31 -20.16
C LEU A 7 5.53 9.52 -20.04
N LYS A 8 6.67 10.09 -20.42
CA LYS A 8 7.99 9.44 -20.26
C LYS A 8 8.30 9.10 -18.78
N ARG A 9 7.93 10.00 -17.87
CA ARG A 9 8.09 9.75 -16.44
C ARG A 9 7.18 8.61 -15.97
N LEU A 10 5.91 8.58 -16.40
CA LEU A 10 5.00 7.48 -16.10
C LEU A 10 5.52 6.14 -16.64
N ASP A 11 6.07 6.11 -17.86
CA ASP A 11 6.67 4.89 -18.43
C ASP A 11 7.88 4.40 -17.61
N THR A 12 8.66 5.32 -17.05
CA THR A 12 9.78 4.99 -16.18
C THR A 12 9.30 4.43 -14.85
N GLU A 13 8.30 5.06 -14.23
CA GLU A 13 7.73 4.58 -12.97
C GLU A 13 7.01 3.23 -13.15
N GLU A 14 6.31 3.01 -14.25
CA GLU A 14 5.71 1.72 -14.61
C GLU A 14 6.73 0.58 -14.59
N ARG A 15 7.87 0.80 -15.22
CA ARG A 15 8.97 -0.18 -15.24
C ARG A 15 9.53 -0.47 -13.85
N LYS A 16 9.66 0.56 -13.01
CA LYS A 16 10.14 0.41 -11.63
C LYS A 16 9.13 -0.32 -10.73
N LEU A 17 7.85 -0.07 -10.94
CA LEU A 17 6.77 -0.66 -10.14
C LEU A 17 6.35 -2.04 -10.63
N GLY A 18 6.70 -2.41 -11.87
CA GLY A 18 6.28 -3.67 -12.48
C GLY A 18 4.76 -3.75 -12.73
N ALA A 19 4.08 -2.62 -12.91
CA ALA A 19 2.63 -2.60 -13.06
C ALA A 19 2.15 -1.38 -13.84
N SER A 20 1.06 -1.54 -14.65
CA SER A 20 0.51 -0.47 -15.46
C SER A 20 0.01 0.73 -14.66
N LEU A 21 0.34 1.92 -15.15
CA LEU A 21 -0.13 3.22 -14.68
C LEU A 21 -1.14 3.89 -15.63
N ASP A 22 -1.85 3.10 -16.44
CA ASP A 22 -2.82 3.63 -17.43
C ASP A 22 -3.93 4.46 -16.79
N TYR A 23 -4.33 4.16 -15.57
CA TYR A 23 -5.28 4.99 -14.83
C TYR A 23 -4.76 6.42 -14.61
N LEU A 24 -3.45 6.60 -14.35
CA LEU A 24 -2.84 7.94 -14.25
C LEU A 24 -2.81 8.65 -15.60
N ARG A 25 -2.52 7.92 -16.69
CA ARG A 25 -2.61 8.46 -18.05
C ARG A 25 -4.03 8.93 -18.36
N ARG A 26 -5.05 8.17 -17.93
CA ARG A 26 -6.46 8.57 -18.09
C ARG A 26 -6.77 9.83 -17.28
N ILE A 27 -6.36 9.91 -16.02
CA ILE A 27 -6.57 11.11 -15.18
C ILE A 27 -5.90 12.32 -15.84
N MET A 28 -4.65 12.19 -16.30
CA MET A 28 -3.91 13.26 -16.96
C MET A 28 -4.62 13.77 -18.22
N ARG A 29 -5.11 12.87 -19.08
CA ARG A 29 -5.83 13.24 -20.29
C ARG A 29 -7.16 13.93 -19.99
N ALA A 30 -7.86 13.51 -18.95
CA ALA A 30 -9.13 14.10 -18.54
C ALA A 30 -8.94 15.47 -17.87
N SER A 31 -7.92 15.61 -17.02
CA SER A 31 -7.64 16.83 -16.29
C SER A 31 -6.20 16.85 -15.78
N LEU A 32 -5.38 17.72 -16.35
CA LEU A 32 -4.01 17.91 -15.90
C LEU A 32 -3.93 18.42 -14.46
N ALA A 33 -4.90 19.27 -14.07
CA ALA A 33 -4.99 19.78 -12.69
C ALA A 33 -5.29 18.64 -11.69
N ALA A 34 -6.23 17.74 -12.05
CA ALA A 34 -6.53 16.56 -11.23
C ALA A 34 -5.31 15.62 -11.12
N PHE A 35 -4.58 15.41 -12.23
CA PHE A 35 -3.37 14.62 -12.23
C PHE A 35 -2.33 15.17 -11.26
N PHE A 36 -2.03 16.46 -11.30
CA PHE A 36 -1.05 17.07 -10.38
C PHE A 36 -1.50 16.98 -8.93
N LYS A 37 -2.77 17.30 -8.65
CA LYS A 37 -3.31 17.18 -7.28
C LYS A 37 -3.24 15.74 -6.76
N PHE A 38 -3.59 14.76 -7.59
CA PHE A 38 -3.50 13.34 -7.22
C PHE A 38 -2.05 12.90 -7.02
N SER A 39 -1.11 13.44 -7.82
CA SER A 39 0.33 13.11 -7.66
C SER A 39 0.90 13.60 -6.33
N LEU A 40 0.33 14.62 -5.69
CA LEU A 40 0.71 15.08 -4.35
C LEU A 40 0.37 14.05 -3.26
N PHE A 41 -0.43 13.05 -3.56
CA PHE A 41 -0.73 11.96 -2.65
C PHE A 41 0.46 10.99 -2.46
N THR A 42 1.36 10.91 -3.45
CA THR A 42 2.51 10.00 -3.39
C THR A 42 3.46 10.27 -2.20
N PRO A 43 3.87 11.51 -1.90
CA PRO A 43 4.68 11.80 -0.71
C PRO A 43 4.00 11.34 0.59
N MET A 44 2.70 11.56 0.74
CA MET A 44 1.94 11.13 1.91
C MET A 44 1.93 9.60 2.02
N SER A 45 1.70 8.89 0.92
CA SER A 45 1.66 7.42 0.89
C SER A 45 3.01 6.76 1.17
N ASN A 46 4.11 7.50 1.09
CA ASN A 46 5.47 7.04 1.37
C ASN A 46 6.07 7.68 2.63
N HIS A 47 5.26 8.40 3.41
CA HIS A 47 5.72 9.02 4.65
C HIS A 47 6.07 7.96 5.68
N ARG A 48 7.38 7.78 5.91
CA ARG A 48 7.94 6.82 6.85
C ARG A 48 9.30 7.34 7.34
N HIS A 49 9.37 7.72 8.61
CA HIS A 49 10.57 8.22 9.27
C HIS A 49 10.82 7.54 10.62
N ALA A 50 9.76 7.16 11.34
CA ALA A 50 9.83 6.52 12.65
C ALA A 50 9.73 4.99 12.54
N LEU A 51 8.93 4.47 11.63
CA LEU A 51 8.75 3.04 11.45
C LEU A 51 9.88 2.39 10.65
N ALA A 52 10.26 1.18 11.05
CA ALA A 52 11.03 0.29 10.19
C ALA A 52 10.22 -0.11 8.93
N ALA A 53 10.92 -0.64 7.92
CA ALA A 53 10.26 -1.02 6.66
C ALA A 53 9.20 -2.11 6.85
N ALA A 54 9.49 -3.14 7.65
CA ALA A 54 8.60 -4.29 7.79
C ALA A 54 7.21 -3.92 8.34
N PRO A 55 7.03 -3.26 9.50
CA PRO A 55 5.71 -2.90 10.00
C PRO A 55 4.94 -1.99 9.04
N PHE A 56 5.60 -1.00 8.42
CA PHE A 56 5.00 -0.10 7.44
C PHE A 56 4.44 -0.86 6.24
N HIS A 57 5.23 -1.78 5.67
CA HIS A 57 4.81 -2.53 4.48
C HIS A 57 3.83 -3.66 4.79
N VAL A 58 3.89 -4.28 5.97
CA VAL A 58 2.86 -5.23 6.42
C VAL A 58 1.51 -4.53 6.45
N ALA A 59 1.40 -3.37 7.12
CA ALA A 59 0.16 -2.59 7.15
C ALA A 59 -0.32 -2.22 5.73
N ARG A 60 0.59 -1.73 4.88
CA ARG A 60 0.29 -1.37 3.49
C ARG A 60 -0.26 -2.54 2.68
N ILE A 61 0.38 -3.71 2.76
CA ILE A 61 -0.03 -4.89 2.00
C ILE A 61 -1.39 -5.41 2.48
N VAL A 62 -1.60 -5.52 3.80
CA VAL A 62 -2.87 -5.97 4.37
C VAL A 62 -4.01 -5.05 3.94
N ALA A 63 -3.84 -3.73 4.07
CA ALA A 63 -4.85 -2.75 3.65
C ALA A 63 -5.12 -2.78 2.13
N THR A 64 -4.06 -2.91 1.30
CA THR A 64 -4.20 -3.01 -0.16
C THR A 64 -4.96 -4.28 -0.57
N ARG A 65 -4.71 -5.41 0.11
CA ARG A 65 -5.41 -6.68 -0.16
C ARG A 65 -6.89 -6.62 0.17
N HIS A 66 -7.27 -5.91 1.21
CA HIS A 66 -8.67 -5.68 1.56
C HIS A 66 -9.45 -5.04 0.40
N GLU A 67 -8.80 -4.18 -0.38
CA GLU A 67 -9.39 -3.52 -1.55
C GLU A 67 -9.47 -4.42 -2.80
N ASP A 68 -9.09 -5.67 -2.73
CA ASP A 68 -9.14 -6.66 -3.83
C ASP A 68 -8.60 -6.12 -5.17
N CYS A 69 -7.39 -5.58 -5.15
CA CYS A 69 -6.69 -5.09 -6.35
C CYS A 69 -5.33 -5.78 -6.49
N GLY A 70 -5.28 -6.91 -7.22
CA GLY A 70 -4.08 -7.74 -7.36
C GLY A 70 -2.86 -6.98 -7.88
N THR A 71 -3.03 -6.11 -8.87
CA THR A 71 -1.93 -5.27 -9.38
C THR A 71 -1.44 -4.26 -8.33
N CYS A 72 -2.33 -3.76 -7.45
CA CYS A 72 -1.93 -2.87 -6.37
C CYS A 72 -1.17 -3.61 -5.27
N VAL A 73 -1.58 -4.86 -4.98
CA VAL A 73 -0.85 -5.74 -4.05
C VAL A 73 0.55 -6.03 -4.59
N GLN A 74 0.70 -6.35 -5.89
CA GLN A 74 2.02 -6.56 -6.48
C GLN A 74 2.92 -5.32 -6.35
N ILE A 75 2.38 -4.13 -6.60
CA ILE A 75 3.13 -2.88 -6.39
C ILE A 75 3.58 -2.75 -4.93
N ALA A 76 2.69 -3.01 -3.97
CA ALA A 76 3.02 -2.93 -2.55
C ALA A 76 4.12 -3.92 -2.16
N VAL A 77 4.09 -5.16 -2.70
CA VAL A 77 5.12 -6.18 -2.51
C VAL A 77 6.44 -5.74 -3.13
N ASN A 78 6.45 -5.23 -4.36
CA ASN A 78 7.66 -4.76 -5.03
C ASN A 78 8.33 -3.61 -4.26
N LEU A 79 7.53 -2.69 -3.72
CA LEU A 79 8.03 -1.61 -2.85
C LEU A 79 8.64 -2.15 -1.56
N ALA A 80 7.98 -3.11 -0.91
CA ALA A 80 8.45 -3.75 0.31
C ALA A 80 9.79 -4.48 0.09
N ARG A 81 9.91 -5.24 -1.00
CA ARG A 81 11.16 -5.91 -1.39
C ARG A 81 12.30 -4.90 -1.60
N ARG A 82 12.01 -3.83 -2.31
CA ARG A 82 13.00 -2.75 -2.54
C ARG A 82 13.49 -2.12 -1.25
N ASP A 83 12.60 -2.00 -0.25
CA ASP A 83 12.90 -1.44 1.06
C ASP A 83 13.48 -2.50 2.04
N GLY A 84 13.82 -3.71 1.54
CA GLY A 84 14.52 -4.74 2.29
C GLY A 84 13.63 -5.59 3.21
N VAL A 85 12.33 -5.63 3.00
CA VAL A 85 11.45 -6.55 3.74
C VAL A 85 11.70 -7.98 3.28
N GLU A 86 11.90 -8.88 4.24
CA GLU A 86 12.21 -10.28 3.99
C GLU A 86 11.09 -11.00 3.23
N ALA A 87 11.48 -11.86 2.29
CA ALA A 87 10.54 -12.62 1.46
C ALA A 87 9.61 -13.52 2.29
N GLU A 88 10.10 -14.06 3.41
CA GLU A 88 9.30 -14.88 4.32
C GLU A 88 8.16 -14.07 4.96
N THR A 89 8.46 -12.87 5.44
CA THR A 89 7.45 -11.93 5.95
C THR A 89 6.38 -11.63 4.89
N LEU A 90 6.81 -11.35 3.65
CA LEU A 90 5.89 -11.05 2.55
C LEU A 90 4.99 -12.25 2.22
N ARG A 91 5.56 -13.47 2.18
CA ARG A 91 4.79 -14.71 1.96
C ARG A 91 3.79 -14.95 3.10
N ALA A 92 4.19 -14.74 4.35
CA ALA A 92 3.29 -14.88 5.49
C ALA A 92 2.08 -13.93 5.38
N VAL A 93 2.32 -12.66 5.07
CA VAL A 93 1.25 -11.66 4.87
C VAL A 93 0.35 -12.04 3.68
N LEU A 94 0.92 -12.42 2.54
CA LEU A 94 0.16 -12.79 1.35
C LEU A 94 -0.67 -14.04 1.54
N ASN A 95 -0.17 -15.02 2.28
CA ASN A 95 -0.85 -16.29 2.57
C ASN A 95 -1.81 -16.20 3.78
N ARG A 96 -2.00 -15.00 4.37
CA ARG A 96 -2.84 -14.80 5.56
C ARG A 96 -2.42 -15.68 6.74
N ARG A 97 -1.12 -15.76 6.99
CA ARG A 97 -0.52 -16.52 8.08
C ARG A 97 0.16 -15.59 9.10
N PRO A 98 -0.62 -14.78 9.86
CA PRO A 98 -0.04 -13.89 10.85
C PRO A 98 0.74 -14.64 11.94
N GLU A 99 0.41 -15.90 12.20
CA GLU A 99 1.12 -16.79 13.12
C GLU A 99 2.56 -17.10 12.69
N SER A 100 2.90 -16.91 11.41
CA SER A 100 4.26 -17.04 10.88
C SER A 100 5.08 -15.75 10.95
N LEU A 101 4.48 -14.66 11.44
CA LEU A 101 5.15 -13.37 11.64
C LEU A 101 5.72 -13.27 13.06
N SER A 102 6.68 -12.36 13.26
CA SER A 102 7.07 -11.99 14.63
C SER A 102 5.86 -11.41 15.39
N PRO A 103 5.81 -11.51 16.74
CA PRO A 103 4.68 -11.01 17.52
C PRO A 103 4.30 -9.55 17.19
N GLN A 104 5.32 -8.69 17.00
CA GLN A 104 5.09 -7.28 16.67
C GLN A 104 4.47 -7.10 15.28
N LEU A 105 4.91 -7.89 14.28
CA LEU A 105 4.34 -7.83 12.93
C LEU A 105 2.96 -8.48 12.85
N ALA A 106 2.70 -9.49 13.67
CA ALA A 106 1.36 -10.07 13.83
C ALA A 106 0.38 -9.05 14.41
N ASP A 107 0.79 -8.28 15.42
CA ASP A 107 -0.02 -7.18 15.96
C ASP A 107 -0.31 -6.11 14.90
N VAL A 108 0.68 -5.73 14.07
CA VAL A 108 0.47 -4.80 12.95
C VAL A 108 -0.52 -5.38 11.92
N TYR A 109 -0.41 -6.67 11.62
CA TYR A 109 -1.33 -7.36 10.70
C TYR A 109 -2.77 -7.30 11.21
N HIS A 110 -3.00 -7.74 12.46
CA HIS A 110 -4.33 -7.78 13.06
C HIS A 110 -4.91 -6.37 13.27
N PHE A 111 -4.10 -5.43 13.75
CA PHE A 111 -4.50 -4.03 13.85
C PHE A 111 -4.99 -3.49 12.50
N THR A 112 -4.19 -3.71 11.45
CA THR A 112 -4.55 -3.24 10.12
C THR A 112 -5.84 -3.87 9.63
N GLN A 113 -5.99 -5.19 9.83
CA GLN A 113 -7.20 -5.91 9.46
C GLN A 113 -8.42 -5.34 10.19
N ALA A 114 -8.34 -5.17 11.50
CA ALA A 114 -9.43 -4.60 12.30
C ALA A 114 -9.82 -3.19 11.82
N VAL A 115 -8.83 -2.34 11.54
CA VAL A 115 -9.07 -0.97 11.03
C VAL A 115 -9.76 -0.97 9.66
N VAL A 116 -9.33 -1.80 8.71
CA VAL A 116 -9.93 -1.79 7.36
C VAL A 116 -11.30 -2.44 7.32
N GLU A 117 -11.58 -3.38 8.22
CA GLU A 117 -12.87 -4.07 8.40
C GLU A 117 -13.83 -3.30 9.31
N ALA A 118 -13.33 -2.28 10.03
CA ALA A 118 -14.08 -1.54 11.05
C ALA A 118 -14.72 -2.48 12.08
N SER A 119 -13.96 -3.50 12.54
CA SER A 119 -14.47 -4.57 13.41
C SER A 119 -14.67 -4.12 14.86
N GLY A 120 -14.03 -3.03 15.30
CA GLY A 120 -14.01 -2.57 16.69
C GLY A 120 -12.96 -3.29 17.56
N GLU A 121 -12.16 -4.18 16.98
CA GLU A 121 -11.13 -4.95 17.71
C GLU A 121 -9.75 -4.26 17.72
N GLU A 122 -9.63 -3.12 17.05
CA GLU A 122 -8.35 -2.41 16.88
C GLU A 122 -7.75 -1.89 18.18
N GLU A 123 -8.57 -1.65 19.22
CA GLU A 123 -8.13 -1.00 20.46
C GLU A 123 -7.01 -1.77 21.16
N SER A 124 -7.17 -3.07 21.35
CA SER A 124 -6.19 -3.90 22.06
C SER A 124 -4.83 -3.99 21.34
N TYR A 125 -4.88 -3.97 20.00
CA TYR A 125 -3.66 -3.92 19.18
C TYR A 125 -3.03 -2.53 19.20
N ARG A 126 -3.84 -1.47 19.15
CA ARG A 126 -3.39 -0.09 19.19
C ARG A 126 -2.57 0.22 20.43
N GLU A 127 -3.06 -0.17 21.60
CA GLU A 127 -2.34 0.04 22.85
C GLU A 127 -0.95 -0.61 22.86
N ARG A 128 -0.81 -1.82 22.31
CA ARG A 128 0.49 -2.50 22.22
C ARG A 128 1.42 -1.84 21.21
N LEU A 129 0.89 -1.47 20.04
CA LEU A 129 1.65 -0.81 18.98
C LEU A 129 2.08 0.60 19.36
N GLU A 130 1.23 1.33 20.11
CA GLU A 130 1.54 2.66 20.62
C GLU A 130 2.70 2.63 21.64
N LYS A 131 2.72 1.62 22.52
CA LYS A 131 3.86 1.37 23.43
C LYS A 131 5.14 1.04 22.67
N LEU A 132 5.03 0.35 21.51
CA LEU A 132 6.18 -0.11 20.73
C LEU A 132 6.73 0.96 19.80
N TYR A 133 5.85 1.68 19.09
CA TYR A 133 6.23 2.61 18.02
C TYR A 133 6.06 4.08 18.38
N GLY A 134 5.39 4.37 19.51
CA GLY A 134 5.06 5.72 19.94
C GLY A 134 4.07 6.41 18.99
N GLU A 135 3.70 7.64 19.34
CA GLU A 135 2.71 8.43 18.60
C GLU A 135 3.11 8.62 17.12
N ARG A 136 4.38 8.91 16.84
CA ARG A 136 4.87 9.10 15.46
C ARG A 136 4.71 7.85 14.61
N GLY A 137 5.08 6.68 15.17
CA GLY A 137 4.93 5.42 14.47
C GLY A 137 3.46 5.08 14.21
N MET A 138 2.56 5.36 15.16
CA MET A 138 1.13 5.17 14.98
C MET A 138 0.54 6.07 13.88
N VAL A 139 0.98 7.33 13.80
CA VAL A 139 0.59 8.23 12.70
C VAL A 139 1.05 7.66 11.36
N GLU A 140 2.27 7.15 11.26
CA GLU A 140 2.79 6.53 10.03
C GLU A 140 2.02 5.26 9.65
N LEU A 141 1.65 4.42 10.62
CA LEU A 141 0.78 3.26 10.38
C LEU A 141 -0.59 3.70 9.85
N ALA A 142 -1.22 4.68 10.48
CA ALA A 142 -2.51 5.19 10.05
C ALA A 142 -2.46 5.75 8.61
N LEU A 143 -1.42 6.52 8.28
CA LEU A 143 -1.20 7.02 6.93
C LEU A 143 -0.91 5.90 5.92
N ALA A 144 -0.15 4.87 6.29
CA ALA A 144 0.10 3.71 5.45
C ALA A 144 -1.20 2.96 5.13
N ILE A 145 -2.04 2.70 6.13
CA ILE A 145 -3.34 2.03 5.98
C ILE A 145 -4.27 2.85 5.09
N ALA A 146 -4.47 4.12 5.42
CA ALA A 146 -5.38 5.00 4.69
C ALA A 146 -4.94 5.17 3.22
N SER A 147 -3.65 5.44 2.99
CA SER A 147 -3.12 5.66 1.65
C SER A 147 -3.14 4.41 0.78
N ALA A 148 -2.97 3.23 1.35
CA ALA A 148 -3.02 1.96 0.64
C ALA A 148 -4.39 1.70 -0.02
N ARG A 149 -5.45 2.30 0.49
CA ARG A 149 -6.83 2.15 -0.01
C ARG A 149 -7.19 3.13 -1.14
N VAL A 150 -6.49 4.25 -1.23
CA VAL A 150 -6.82 5.31 -2.21
C VAL A 150 -6.56 4.87 -3.66
N TYR A 151 -5.39 4.28 -3.94
CA TYR A 151 -5.04 3.87 -5.30
C TYR A 151 -5.95 2.76 -5.85
N PRO A 152 -6.23 1.67 -5.11
CA PRO A 152 -7.19 0.66 -5.54
C PRO A 152 -8.58 1.24 -5.80
N THR A 153 -9.06 2.11 -4.92
CA THR A 153 -10.38 2.74 -5.05
C THR A 153 -10.47 3.59 -6.33
N VAL A 154 -9.46 4.42 -6.60
CA VAL A 154 -9.41 5.22 -7.84
C VAL A 154 -9.32 4.32 -9.07
N LYS A 155 -8.47 3.28 -9.05
CA LYS A 155 -8.38 2.30 -10.14
C LYS A 155 -9.72 1.61 -10.39
N ARG A 156 -10.40 1.17 -9.34
CA ARG A 156 -11.72 0.52 -9.44
C ARG A 156 -12.76 1.44 -10.04
N ALA A 157 -12.88 2.68 -9.54
CA ALA A 157 -13.82 3.68 -10.05
C ALA A 157 -13.57 4.02 -11.53
N LEU A 158 -12.34 3.92 -12.00
CA LEU A 158 -11.97 4.17 -13.40
C LEU A 158 -11.94 2.90 -14.26
N GLY A 159 -12.25 1.71 -13.71
CA GLY A 159 -12.28 0.45 -14.46
C GLY A 159 -10.90 -0.19 -14.70
N TYR A 160 -9.89 0.15 -13.90
CA TYR A 160 -8.51 -0.38 -14.03
C TYR A 160 -8.11 -1.37 -12.92
N ALA A 161 -8.96 -1.63 -11.94
CA ALA A 161 -8.68 -2.64 -10.92
C ALA A 161 -8.99 -4.05 -11.46
N LYS A 162 -8.05 -4.97 -11.26
CA LYS A 162 -8.26 -6.42 -11.46
C LYS A 162 -8.28 -7.09 -10.10
N SER A 163 -9.23 -7.99 -9.86
CA SER A 163 -9.33 -8.76 -8.62
C SER A 163 -8.01 -9.50 -8.31
N CYS A 164 -7.72 -9.70 -7.04
CA CYS A 164 -6.59 -10.50 -6.56
C CYS A 164 -6.66 -11.95 -7.08
N SER A 165 -7.85 -12.50 -7.28
CA SER A 165 -8.05 -13.85 -7.84
C SER A 165 -7.58 -13.98 -9.29
N LEU A 166 -7.44 -12.86 -10.03
CA LEU A 166 -7.02 -12.82 -11.42
C LEU A 166 -5.53 -12.47 -11.60
N VAL A 167 -4.81 -12.25 -10.52
CA VAL A 167 -3.39 -11.83 -10.55
C VAL A 167 -2.59 -12.68 -9.56
N THR A 168 -1.61 -13.41 -10.06
CA THR A 168 -0.62 -14.07 -9.21
C THR A 168 0.37 -13.03 -8.70
N VAL A 169 0.48 -12.90 -7.38
CA VAL A 169 1.44 -11.98 -6.74
C VAL A 169 2.74 -12.72 -6.49
N GLU A 170 3.83 -12.20 -7.05
CA GLU A 170 5.18 -12.76 -6.90
C GLU A 170 5.95 -12.07 -5.78
N VAL A 171 6.74 -12.86 -5.05
CA VAL A 171 7.59 -12.40 -3.92
C VAL A 171 9.07 -12.60 -4.25
#